data_223fb1378f72b0bb06d5927b0787e2c2
#
_entry.id   223fb1378f72b0bb06d5927b0787e2c2
#
_cell.length_a   1.000
_cell.length_b   1.000
_cell.length_c   1.000
_cell.angle_alpha   90.00
_cell.angle_beta   90.00
_cell.angle_gamma   90.00
#
_symmetry.space_group_name_H-M   'P 1'
#
loop_
_entity.id
_entity.type
_entity.pdbx_description
1 polymer ?
#
loop_
_entity_poly.entity_id
_entity_poly.type
_entity_poly.pdbx_seq_one_letter_code
_entity_poly.pdbx_strand_id
1 'polypeptide(L)'
;TSFAKAMNTLTKTCYDGITDAGPAVILMVGIGILYLAVTHPMVKEVLNPFLLAVTPKSKIAYILFFSLLAPLALYRGPMNLFGLGSGIAALIIGLGTLSPLAVMGAFLSAERIQGCGDPTNTQNVWTANFCEVDVNSITRKLLPYLWVIAVFGVVLSAVLFFN
;
A
#
# COMPACT_ATOMS: atom_id res chain seq x y z
N THR A 1 -9.86 -23.96 37.41
CA THR A 1 -10.22 -22.67 36.77
C THR A 1 -11.71 -22.61 36.58
N SER A 2 -12.37 -21.69 37.28
CA SER A 2 -13.82 -21.52 37.22
C SER A 2 -14.22 -21.06 35.82
N PHE A 3 -15.31 -21.60 35.26
CA PHE A 3 -15.93 -21.16 34.00
C PHE A 3 -16.08 -19.63 33.92
N ALA A 4 -16.46 -18.99 35.01
CA ALA A 4 -16.55 -17.53 35.12
C ALA A 4 -15.22 -16.83 34.83
N LYS A 5 -14.10 -17.37 35.30
CA LYS A 5 -12.77 -16.80 35.04
C LYS A 5 -12.38 -16.92 33.55
N ALA A 6 -12.73 -18.05 32.93
CA ALA A 6 -12.50 -18.24 31.49
C ALA A 6 -13.33 -17.27 30.65
N MET A 7 -14.62 -17.08 30.99
CA MET A 7 -15.50 -16.11 30.31
C MET A 7 -15.02 -14.67 30.47
N ASN A 8 -14.59 -14.28 31.69
CA ASN A 8 -14.05 -12.95 31.90
C ASN A 8 -12.75 -12.71 31.08
N THR A 9 -11.88 -13.72 31.03
CA THR A 9 -10.66 -13.63 30.21
C THR A 9 -11.00 -13.48 28.73
N LEU A 10 -11.93 -14.29 28.21
CA LEU A 10 -12.38 -14.22 26.83
C LEU A 10 -12.96 -12.83 26.51
N THR A 11 -13.88 -12.34 27.37
CA THR A 11 -14.49 -11.03 27.18
C THR A 11 -13.44 -9.92 27.17
N LYS A 12 -12.49 -9.95 28.13
CA LYS A 12 -11.40 -8.97 28.17
C LYS A 12 -10.55 -9.04 26.89
N THR A 13 -10.15 -10.23 26.47
CA THR A 13 -9.37 -10.40 25.23
C THR A 13 -10.09 -9.87 23.98
N CYS A 14 -11.41 -10.07 23.90
CA CYS A 14 -12.22 -9.48 22.81
C CYS A 14 -12.22 -7.95 22.86
N TYR A 15 -12.41 -7.35 24.03
CA TYR A 15 -12.36 -5.90 24.17
C TYR A 15 -10.98 -5.33 23.84
N ASP A 16 -9.93 -5.92 24.35
CA ASP A 16 -8.55 -5.51 24.06
C ASP A 16 -8.28 -5.61 22.56
N GLY A 17 -8.67 -6.74 21.92
CA GLY A 17 -8.51 -6.94 20.49
C GLY A 17 -9.28 -5.93 19.62
N ILE A 18 -10.51 -5.56 20.00
CA ILE A 18 -11.28 -4.52 19.30
C ILE A 18 -10.61 -3.14 19.47
N THR A 19 -10.12 -2.84 20.67
CA THR A 19 -9.41 -1.58 20.94
C THR A 19 -8.13 -1.48 20.12
N ASP A 20 -7.36 -2.56 20.03
CA ASP A 20 -6.13 -2.62 19.24
C ASP A 20 -6.40 -2.55 17.73
N ALA A 21 -7.50 -3.14 17.26
CA ALA A 21 -7.92 -3.09 15.86
C ALA A 21 -8.56 -1.75 15.45
N GLY A 22 -9.05 -0.96 16.41
CA GLY A 22 -9.77 0.29 16.17
C GLY A 22 -9.09 1.24 15.20
N PRO A 23 -7.79 1.58 15.38
CA PRO A 23 -7.06 2.46 14.46
C PRO A 23 -7.02 1.92 13.02
N ALA A 24 -6.88 0.61 12.84
CA ALA A 24 -6.88 -0.01 11.52
C ALA A 24 -8.26 0.07 10.85
N VAL A 25 -9.33 -0.15 11.59
CA VAL A 25 -10.72 -0.03 11.10
C VAL A 25 -11.01 1.41 10.67
N ILE A 26 -10.64 2.41 11.49
CA ILE A 26 -10.82 3.83 11.17
C ILE A 26 -10.04 4.19 9.91
N LEU A 27 -8.81 3.70 9.77
CA LEU A 27 -8.00 3.91 8.57
C LEU A 27 -8.68 3.32 7.33
N MET A 28 -9.22 2.12 7.40
CA MET A 28 -9.93 1.47 6.28
C MET A 28 -11.18 2.24 5.88
N VAL A 29 -11.94 2.78 6.84
CA VAL A 29 -13.07 3.66 6.56
C VAL A 29 -12.60 4.92 5.83
N GLY A 30 -11.52 5.56 6.29
CA GLY A 30 -10.93 6.73 5.63
C GLY A 30 -10.48 6.43 4.20
N ILE A 31 -9.84 5.29 3.96
CA ILE A 31 -9.46 4.84 2.61
C ILE A 31 -10.71 4.61 1.75
N GLY A 32 -11.77 4.02 2.30
CA GLY A 32 -13.04 3.82 1.60
C GLY A 32 -13.69 5.14 1.17
N ILE A 33 -13.70 6.14 2.04
CA ILE A 33 -14.22 7.49 1.74
C ILE A 33 -13.38 8.14 0.64
N LEU A 34 -12.05 8.07 0.74
CA LEU A 34 -11.15 8.59 -0.28
C LEU A 34 -11.38 7.91 -1.63
N TYR A 35 -11.50 6.58 -1.65
CA TYR A 35 -11.80 5.80 -2.85
C TYR A 35 -13.11 6.27 -3.51
N LEU A 36 -14.18 6.42 -2.74
CA LEU A 36 -15.46 6.91 -3.25
C LEU A 36 -15.35 8.34 -3.79
N ALA A 37 -14.61 9.21 -3.12
CA ALA A 37 -14.39 10.58 -3.56
C ALA A 37 -13.65 10.63 -4.90
N VAL A 38 -12.52 9.93 -5.05
CA VAL A 38 -11.71 9.96 -6.26
C VAL A 38 -12.35 9.22 -7.44
N THR A 39 -13.23 8.26 -7.18
CA THR A 39 -13.98 7.56 -8.22
C THR A 39 -15.25 8.30 -8.65
N HIS A 40 -15.62 9.38 -7.95
CA HIS A 40 -16.78 10.20 -8.32
C HIS A 40 -16.60 10.81 -9.72
N PRO A 41 -17.64 10.81 -10.60
CA PRO A 41 -17.52 11.26 -11.99
C PRO A 41 -16.92 12.66 -12.15
N MET A 42 -17.34 13.63 -11.36
CA MET A 42 -16.81 15.01 -11.40
C MET A 42 -15.31 15.07 -11.08
N VAL A 43 -14.85 14.30 -10.09
CA VAL A 43 -13.44 14.27 -9.70
C VAL A 43 -12.60 13.60 -10.78
N LYS A 44 -13.12 12.49 -11.36
CA LYS A 44 -12.50 11.83 -12.51
C LYS A 44 -12.32 12.77 -13.68
N GLU A 45 -13.34 13.55 -14.03
CA GLU A 45 -13.31 14.48 -15.15
C GLU A 45 -12.22 15.55 -14.98
N VAL A 46 -12.07 16.09 -13.77
CA VAL A 46 -11.02 17.07 -13.45
C VAL A 46 -9.63 16.45 -13.45
N LEU A 47 -9.48 15.21 -12.94
CA LEU A 47 -8.18 14.53 -12.82
C LEU A 47 -7.74 13.83 -14.12
N ASN A 48 -8.66 13.48 -15.00
CA ASN A 48 -8.37 12.76 -16.24
C ASN A 48 -7.24 13.36 -17.09
N PRO A 49 -7.22 14.68 -17.39
CA PRO A 49 -6.16 15.25 -18.22
C PRO A 49 -4.79 15.06 -17.61
N PHE A 50 -4.67 15.28 -16.30
CA PHE A 50 -3.43 15.11 -15.55
C PHE A 50 -2.98 13.64 -15.54
N LEU A 51 -3.89 12.72 -15.22
CA LEU A 51 -3.58 11.31 -15.13
C LEU A 51 -3.21 10.72 -16.51
N LEU A 52 -3.90 11.13 -17.59
CA LEU A 52 -3.56 10.73 -18.95
C LEU A 52 -2.17 11.20 -19.38
N ALA A 53 -1.74 12.38 -18.92
CA ALA A 53 -0.41 12.89 -19.19
C ALA A 53 0.70 12.12 -18.46
N VAL A 54 0.42 11.65 -17.22
CA VAL A 54 1.39 10.98 -16.36
C VAL A 54 1.40 9.46 -16.56
N THR A 55 0.27 8.84 -16.97
CA THR A 55 0.17 7.40 -17.12
C THR A 55 1.06 6.89 -18.27
N PRO A 56 1.93 5.91 -18.03
CA PRO A 56 2.87 5.41 -19.03
C PRO A 56 2.14 4.70 -20.18
N LYS A 57 2.54 5.02 -21.42
CA LYS A 57 1.94 4.48 -22.65
C LYS A 57 2.77 3.37 -23.29
N SER A 58 3.97 3.10 -22.79
CA SER A 58 4.82 2.05 -23.29
C SER A 58 5.32 1.15 -22.16
N LYS A 59 5.67 -0.09 -22.50
CA LYS A 59 6.18 -1.08 -21.55
C LYS A 59 7.41 -0.58 -20.80
N ILE A 60 8.33 0.06 -21.49
CA ILE A 60 9.54 0.63 -20.89
C ILE A 60 9.19 1.79 -19.96
N ALA A 61 8.33 2.71 -20.39
CA ALA A 61 7.87 3.82 -19.58
C ALA A 61 7.13 3.32 -18.31
N TYR A 62 6.33 2.27 -18.43
CA TYR A 62 5.66 1.63 -17.30
C TYR A 62 6.68 1.09 -16.28
N ILE A 63 7.69 0.33 -16.74
CA ILE A 63 8.73 -0.21 -15.86
C ILE A 63 9.46 0.93 -15.15
N LEU A 64 9.93 1.93 -15.87
CA LEU A 64 10.67 3.06 -15.29
C LEU A 64 9.81 3.85 -14.31
N PHE A 65 8.58 4.18 -14.69
CA PHE A 65 7.65 4.96 -13.87
C PHE A 65 7.36 4.27 -12.53
N PHE A 66 6.86 3.04 -12.57
CA PHE A 66 6.49 2.34 -11.34
C PHE A 66 7.70 1.91 -10.51
N SER A 67 8.82 1.58 -11.13
CA SER A 67 10.07 1.26 -10.42
C SER A 67 10.64 2.48 -9.69
N LEU A 68 10.62 3.66 -10.33
CA LEU A 68 11.09 4.89 -9.73
C LEU A 68 10.20 5.33 -8.56
N LEU A 69 8.88 5.17 -8.72
CA LEU A 69 7.90 5.57 -7.71
C LEU A 69 7.70 4.54 -6.59
N ALA A 70 8.21 3.30 -6.74
CA ALA A 70 8.01 2.24 -5.76
C ALA A 70 8.38 2.62 -4.31
N PRO A 71 9.48 3.38 -4.02
CA PRO A 71 9.78 3.83 -2.67
C PRO A 71 8.71 4.74 -2.04
N LEU A 72 7.85 5.37 -2.84
CA LEU A 72 6.72 6.16 -2.34
C LEU A 72 5.60 5.29 -1.72
N ALA A 73 5.78 3.97 -1.64
CA ALA A 73 4.93 3.10 -0.85
C ALA A 73 5.15 3.27 0.67
N LEU A 74 6.32 3.80 1.08
CA LEU A 74 6.62 4.10 2.49
C LEU A 74 5.68 5.18 3.05
N TYR A 75 5.50 5.15 4.36
CA TYR A 75 4.69 6.12 5.11
C TYR A 75 3.25 6.24 4.59
N ARG A 76 2.69 5.14 4.10
CA ARG A 76 1.33 5.07 3.51
C ARG A 76 1.13 6.03 2.34
N GLY A 77 2.19 6.21 1.57
CA GLY A 77 2.25 7.15 0.44
C GLY A 77 1.47 6.71 -0.80
N PRO A 78 1.72 7.39 -1.94
CA PRO A 78 0.95 7.21 -3.18
C PRO A 78 1.03 5.83 -3.82
N MET A 79 2.06 5.05 -3.52
CA MET A 79 2.21 3.68 -4.03
C MET A 79 1.77 2.61 -3.03
N ASN A 80 1.20 3.01 -1.88
CA ASN A 80 0.74 2.11 -0.84
C ASN A 80 -0.76 1.84 -0.99
N LEU A 81 -1.15 0.59 -1.20
CA LEU A 81 -2.56 0.18 -1.33
C LEU A 81 -3.38 0.36 -0.04
N PHE A 82 -2.72 0.36 1.13
CA PHE A 82 -3.33 0.67 2.42
C PHE A 82 -3.17 2.14 2.81
N GLY A 83 -2.94 3.02 1.83
CA GLY A 83 -2.81 4.46 1.96
C GLY A 83 -3.45 5.18 0.76
N LEU A 84 -2.79 6.22 0.25
CA LEU A 84 -3.25 6.99 -0.90
C LEU A 84 -3.28 6.17 -2.20
N GLY A 85 -2.47 5.12 -2.29
CA GLY A 85 -2.31 4.31 -3.50
C GLY A 85 -3.57 3.59 -3.94
N SER A 86 -4.47 3.22 -3.03
CA SER A 86 -5.76 2.61 -3.40
C SER A 86 -6.60 3.52 -4.29
N GLY A 87 -6.69 4.80 -3.94
CA GLY A 87 -7.39 5.80 -4.74
C GLY A 87 -6.71 6.04 -6.10
N ILE A 88 -5.38 6.16 -6.11
CA ILE A 88 -4.60 6.36 -7.34
C ILE A 88 -4.71 5.14 -8.27
N ALA A 89 -4.60 3.93 -7.75
CA ALA A 89 -4.79 2.70 -8.53
C ALA A 89 -6.19 2.66 -9.16
N ALA A 90 -7.23 2.97 -8.39
CA ALA A 90 -8.60 3.02 -8.88
C ALA A 90 -8.80 4.07 -9.99
N LEU A 91 -8.16 5.24 -9.87
CA LEU A 91 -8.19 6.27 -10.91
C LEU A 91 -7.51 5.78 -12.19
N ILE A 92 -6.29 5.23 -12.10
CA ILE A 92 -5.55 4.73 -13.29
C ILE A 92 -6.32 3.59 -13.96
N ILE A 93 -6.90 2.66 -13.19
CA ILE A 93 -7.77 1.61 -13.75
C ILE A 93 -9.00 2.22 -14.42
N GLY A 94 -9.60 3.23 -13.80
CA GLY A 94 -10.78 3.92 -14.33
C GLY A 94 -10.55 4.68 -15.64
N LEU A 95 -9.29 5.05 -15.95
CA LEU A 95 -8.91 5.65 -17.24
C LEU A 95 -8.96 4.63 -18.39
N GLY A 96 -8.82 3.33 -18.13
CA GLY A 96 -8.78 2.29 -19.13
C GLY A 96 -7.54 2.29 -20.03
N THR A 97 -6.49 3.05 -19.70
CA THR A 97 -5.24 3.14 -20.47
C THR A 97 -4.28 1.98 -20.18
N LEU A 98 -4.38 1.41 -19.00
CA LEU A 98 -3.63 0.22 -18.57
C LEU A 98 -4.61 -0.87 -18.15
N SER A 99 -4.22 -2.13 -18.35
CA SER A 99 -5.03 -3.23 -17.86
C SER A 99 -5.08 -3.20 -16.31
N PRO A 100 -6.22 -3.54 -15.68
CA PRO A 100 -6.31 -3.61 -14.23
C PRO A 100 -5.24 -4.51 -13.60
N LEU A 101 -4.88 -5.61 -14.27
CA LEU A 101 -3.84 -6.52 -13.81
C LEU A 101 -2.45 -5.88 -13.83
N ALA A 102 -2.13 -5.06 -14.85
CA ALA A 102 -0.86 -4.33 -14.88
C ALA A 102 -0.80 -3.30 -13.75
N VAL A 103 -1.85 -2.52 -13.55
CA VAL A 103 -1.89 -1.54 -12.46
C VAL A 103 -1.72 -2.22 -11.11
N MET A 104 -2.51 -3.26 -10.83
CA MET A 104 -2.43 -4.00 -9.57
C MET A 104 -1.08 -4.69 -9.40
N GLY A 105 -0.50 -5.24 -10.47
CA GLY A 105 0.83 -5.85 -10.45
C GLY A 105 1.92 -4.86 -10.07
N ALA A 106 1.88 -3.61 -10.57
CA ALA A 106 2.81 -2.56 -10.19
C ALA A 106 2.67 -2.17 -8.72
N PHE A 107 1.44 -1.94 -8.27
CA PHE A 107 1.17 -1.57 -6.87
C PHE A 107 1.54 -2.69 -5.90
N LEU A 108 1.20 -3.94 -6.20
CA LEU A 108 1.59 -5.10 -5.38
C LEU A 108 3.11 -5.31 -5.35
N SER A 109 3.82 -4.94 -6.40
CA SER A 109 5.28 -4.95 -6.41
C SER A 109 5.86 -3.91 -5.47
N ALA A 110 5.33 -2.68 -5.49
CA ALA A 110 5.71 -1.61 -4.57
C ALA A 110 5.32 -1.92 -3.12
N GLU A 111 4.24 -2.68 -2.90
CA GLU A 111 3.76 -3.13 -1.59
C GLU A 111 4.81 -3.95 -0.84
N ARG A 112 5.76 -4.59 -1.53
CA ARG A 112 6.88 -5.29 -0.86
C ARG A 112 7.75 -4.34 -0.07
N ILE A 113 7.94 -3.11 -0.54
CA ILE A 113 8.68 -2.07 0.18
C ILE A 113 7.93 -1.67 1.46
N GLN A 114 6.63 -1.44 1.34
CA GLN A 114 5.77 -1.09 2.46
C GLN A 114 5.70 -2.25 3.47
N GLY A 115 5.38 -3.45 3.02
CA GLY A 115 5.14 -4.60 3.89
C GLY A 115 6.33 -4.95 4.78
N CYS A 116 7.55 -4.83 4.28
CA CYS A 116 8.76 -5.21 5.00
C CYS A 116 9.58 -4.03 5.54
N GLY A 117 9.50 -2.86 4.90
CA GLY A 117 10.41 -1.74 5.17
C GLY A 117 9.77 -0.50 5.76
N ASP A 118 8.44 -0.39 5.80
CA ASP A 118 7.77 0.82 6.27
C ASP A 118 7.92 0.98 7.79
N PRO A 119 8.48 2.11 8.26
CA PRO A 119 8.65 2.37 9.68
C PRO A 119 7.32 2.59 10.42
N THR A 120 6.21 2.75 9.72
CA THR A 120 4.86 2.88 10.31
C THR A 120 4.18 1.53 10.53
N ASN A 121 4.77 0.43 10.07
CA ASN A 121 4.23 -0.90 10.30
C ASN A 121 4.50 -1.39 11.71
N THR A 122 3.48 -1.95 12.33
CA THR A 122 3.54 -2.44 13.72
C THR A 122 4.68 -3.45 13.93
N GLN A 123 4.90 -4.38 12.98
CA GLN A 123 5.97 -5.37 13.08
C GLN A 123 7.36 -4.72 13.08
N ASN A 124 7.58 -3.66 12.29
CA ASN A 124 8.86 -2.97 12.24
C ASN A 124 9.10 -2.15 13.50
N VAL A 125 8.07 -1.47 14.00
CA VAL A 125 8.13 -0.75 15.28
C VAL A 125 8.40 -1.71 16.43
N TRP A 126 7.70 -2.84 16.48
CA TRP A 126 7.91 -3.86 17.51
C TRP A 126 9.34 -4.43 17.45
N THR A 127 9.83 -4.78 16.26
CA THR A 127 11.19 -5.30 16.08
C THR A 127 12.24 -4.26 16.48
N ALA A 128 12.05 -2.99 16.11
CA ALA A 128 12.95 -1.91 16.47
C ALA A 128 13.03 -1.72 17.99
N ASN A 129 11.88 -1.72 18.65
CA ASN A 129 11.81 -1.61 20.11
C ASN A 129 12.45 -2.82 20.81
N PHE A 130 12.21 -4.04 20.30
CA PHE A 130 12.80 -5.25 20.86
C PHE A 130 14.33 -5.28 20.72
N CYS A 131 14.85 -4.79 19.59
CA CYS A 131 16.28 -4.74 19.31
C CYS A 131 16.96 -3.45 19.81
N GLU A 132 16.22 -2.54 20.45
CA GLU A 132 16.69 -1.24 20.94
C GLU A 132 17.38 -0.41 19.83
N VAL A 133 16.81 -0.42 18.62
CA VAL A 133 17.32 0.32 17.46
C VAL A 133 16.25 1.29 16.91
N ASP A 134 16.70 2.35 16.23
CA ASP A 134 15.78 3.24 15.53
C ASP A 134 15.13 2.53 14.34
N VAL A 135 13.81 2.60 14.23
CA VAL A 135 13.02 1.96 13.17
C VAL A 135 13.42 2.45 11.77
N ASN A 136 13.78 3.73 11.63
CA ASN A 136 14.23 4.27 10.34
C ASN A 136 15.60 3.70 9.92
N SER A 137 16.41 3.26 10.86
CA SER A 137 17.67 2.57 10.57
C SER A 137 17.42 1.21 9.92
N ILE A 138 16.37 0.50 10.34
CA ILE A 138 15.92 -0.74 9.70
C ILE A 138 15.47 -0.45 8.28
N THR A 139 14.57 0.54 8.11
CA THR A 139 14.07 0.97 6.79
C THR A 139 15.19 1.31 5.83
N ARG A 140 16.16 2.15 6.25
CA ARG A 140 17.29 2.57 5.38
C ARG A 140 18.16 1.39 4.93
N LYS A 141 18.36 0.39 5.78
CA LYS A 141 19.15 -0.79 5.44
C LYS A 141 18.41 -1.75 4.52
N LEU A 142 17.09 -1.88 4.69
CA LEU A 142 16.26 -2.79 3.89
C LEU A 142 15.86 -2.21 2.53
N LEU A 143 15.66 -0.90 2.45
CA LEU A 143 15.10 -0.23 1.27
C LEU A 143 15.82 -0.58 -0.05
N PRO A 144 17.15 -0.60 -0.16
CA PRO A 144 17.81 -0.97 -1.43
C PRO A 144 17.41 -2.36 -1.92
N TYR A 145 17.37 -3.34 -1.03
CA TYR A 145 17.01 -4.72 -1.37
C TYR A 145 15.56 -4.86 -1.76
N LEU A 146 14.67 -4.23 -0.99
CA LEU A 146 13.23 -4.23 -1.26
C LEU A 146 12.91 -3.51 -2.57
N TRP A 147 13.65 -2.44 -2.87
CA TRP A 147 13.50 -1.72 -4.14
C TRP A 147 13.87 -2.61 -5.32
N VAL A 148 14.98 -3.35 -5.25
CA VAL A 148 15.34 -4.32 -6.30
C VAL A 148 14.23 -5.37 -6.49
N ILE A 149 13.68 -5.90 -5.41
CA ILE A 149 12.56 -6.85 -5.46
C ILE A 149 11.33 -6.21 -6.12
N ALA A 150 11.01 -4.97 -5.76
CA ALA A 150 9.90 -4.24 -6.36
C ALA A 150 10.10 -4.00 -7.87
N VAL A 151 11.31 -3.63 -8.29
CA VAL A 151 11.66 -3.48 -9.72
C VAL A 151 11.45 -4.81 -10.46
N PHE A 152 11.92 -5.91 -9.90
CA PHE A 152 11.70 -7.25 -10.47
C PHE A 152 10.21 -7.57 -10.63
N GLY A 153 9.41 -7.28 -9.61
CA GLY A 153 7.96 -7.46 -9.66
C GLY A 153 7.29 -6.60 -10.73
N VAL A 154 7.70 -5.33 -10.87
CA VAL A 154 7.20 -4.42 -11.91
C VAL A 154 7.57 -4.92 -13.31
N VAL A 155 8.80 -5.40 -13.51
CA VAL A 155 9.23 -6.01 -14.79
C VAL A 155 8.39 -7.23 -15.12
N LEU A 156 8.18 -8.12 -14.14
CA LEU A 156 7.34 -9.31 -14.32
C LEU A 156 5.90 -8.91 -14.67
N SER A 157 5.34 -7.93 -13.97
CA SER A 157 4.01 -7.39 -14.27
C SER A 157 3.93 -6.81 -15.69
N ALA A 158 4.97 -6.09 -16.12
CA ALA A 158 5.04 -5.54 -17.46
C ALA A 158 5.11 -6.64 -18.54
N VAL A 159 5.79 -7.73 -18.28
CA VAL A 159 5.89 -8.86 -19.23
C VAL A 159 4.57 -9.61 -19.34
N LEU A 160 3.90 -9.84 -18.19
CA LEU A 160 2.70 -10.68 -18.14
C LEU A 160 1.41 -9.94 -18.47
N PHE A 161 1.30 -8.66 -18.10
CA PHE A 161 0.00 -7.97 -18.06
C PHE A 161 -0.04 -6.64 -18.84
N PHE A 162 1.11 -6.14 -19.30
CA PHE A 162 1.15 -4.92 -20.11
C PHE A 162 0.94 -5.29 -21.58
N ASN A 163 -0.27 -5.12 -22.05
CA ASN A 163 -0.68 -5.27 -23.47
C ASN A 163 -1.03 -3.92 -24.06
#